data_ee5d1053b9e51fbed05c2c738c3abfd0
#
_entry.id   ee5d1053b9e51fbed05c2c738c3abfd0
#
_cell.length_a   1.000
_cell.length_b   1.000
_cell.length_c   1.000
_cell.angle_alpha   90.00
_cell.angle_beta   90.00
_cell.angle_gamma   90.00
#
_symmetry.space_group_name_H-M   'P 1'
#
loop_
_entity.id
_entity.type
_entity.pdbx_description
1 polymer ?
#
loop_
_entity_poly.entity_id
_entity_poly.type
_entity_poly.pdbx_seq_one_letter_code
_entity_poly.pdbx_strand_id
1 'polypeptide(L)'
;FSAGHDIGTPGRDFHRSFDRRTLWYDHTNKAGAEKAYAREQEVYLGMCKRWRALPKPTIAQVHGGCIAGGLMLAWVCDLIIASDDAFFQDPVLQMGIPGVEYFAHCHELNPRIAKEFLFLGERMSAERAYQMGMVNRVVPRTDLIDEVRRVTDRLSAQPRLALQLAKQACNHMETLSGKEAGMDAAFGYHHFAHANNTIVKGDYIAGFDGKKMAEANKAQAEKSD
;
A
#
# COMPACT_ATOMS: atom_id res chain seq x y z
N PHE A 1 -0.60 2.46 12.37
CA PHE A 1 -1.57 2.73 11.30
C PHE A 1 -2.19 1.43 10.80
N SER A 2 -1.44 0.59 10.09
CA SER A 2 -1.90 -0.71 9.61
C SER A 2 -0.72 -1.67 9.39
N ALA A 3 -0.90 -2.93 9.80
CA ALA A 3 0.08 -4.00 9.56
C ALA A 3 -0.15 -4.76 8.24
N GLY A 4 -1.09 -4.31 7.41
CA GLY A 4 -1.41 -4.93 6.13
C GLY A 4 -2.54 -5.96 6.21
N HIS A 5 -2.47 -6.97 5.34
CA HIS A 5 -3.49 -8.01 5.24
C HIS A 5 -3.59 -8.85 6.52
N ASP A 6 -4.81 -9.28 6.87
CA ASP A 6 -5.03 -10.19 7.99
C ASP A 6 -4.70 -11.63 7.60
N ILE A 7 -3.41 -11.90 7.43
CA ILE A 7 -2.89 -13.24 7.12
C ILE A 7 -2.73 -14.12 8.35
N GLY A 8 -2.80 -13.55 9.55
CA GLY A 8 -2.63 -14.26 10.83
C GLY A 8 -3.91 -14.89 11.40
N THR A 9 -5.08 -14.54 10.89
CA THR A 9 -6.36 -15.06 11.37
C THR A 9 -6.89 -16.17 10.46
N PRO A 10 -7.02 -17.41 10.93
CA PRO A 10 -7.54 -18.50 10.11
C PRO A 10 -8.90 -18.18 9.47
N GLY A 11 -9.07 -18.48 8.19
CA GLY A 11 -10.30 -18.24 7.43
C GLY A 11 -10.61 -16.79 7.11
N ARG A 12 -9.71 -15.86 7.39
CA ARG A 12 -9.81 -14.48 6.94
C ARG A 12 -8.99 -14.27 5.67
N ASP A 13 -9.31 -13.19 4.97
CA ASP A 13 -8.69 -12.69 3.76
C ASP A 13 -8.81 -13.60 2.53
N PHE A 14 -7.97 -14.61 2.32
CA PHE A 14 -7.92 -15.41 1.08
C PHE A 14 -9.15 -16.27 0.78
N HIS A 15 -9.99 -16.56 1.78
CA HIS A 15 -11.10 -17.51 1.64
C HIS A 15 -12.48 -16.84 1.57
N ARG A 16 -12.56 -15.52 1.75
CA ARG A 16 -13.83 -14.81 1.70
C ARG A 16 -14.32 -14.61 0.27
N SER A 17 -15.63 -14.73 0.10
CA SER A 17 -16.30 -14.27 -1.10
C SER A 17 -16.19 -12.75 -1.21
N PHE A 18 -16.26 -12.23 -2.41
CA PHE A 18 -16.26 -10.81 -2.69
C PHE A 18 -17.22 -10.47 -3.83
N ASP A 19 -17.74 -9.25 -3.82
CA ASP A 19 -18.61 -8.75 -4.87
C ASP A 19 -17.79 -8.21 -6.03
N ARG A 20 -18.10 -8.66 -7.24
CA ARG A 20 -17.52 -8.11 -8.46
C ARG A 20 -18.08 -6.72 -8.73
N ARG A 21 -17.22 -5.72 -8.84
CA ARG A 21 -17.58 -4.33 -9.16
C ARG A 21 -16.91 -3.81 -10.42
N THR A 22 -15.64 -4.11 -10.59
CA THR A 22 -14.81 -3.61 -11.70
C THR A 22 -14.18 -4.72 -12.51
N LEU A 23 -14.17 -5.94 -12.01
CA LEU A 23 -13.61 -7.09 -12.70
C LEU A 23 -14.41 -7.36 -13.98
N TRP A 24 -13.72 -7.41 -15.11
CA TRP A 24 -14.33 -7.52 -16.45
C TRP A 24 -14.85 -8.90 -16.82
N TYR A 25 -14.44 -9.94 -16.09
CA TYR A 25 -14.85 -11.33 -16.34
C TYR A 25 -15.51 -11.96 -15.10
N ASP A 26 -16.25 -13.07 -15.32
CA ASP A 26 -16.84 -13.82 -14.24
C ASP A 26 -15.82 -14.75 -13.59
N HIS A 27 -15.62 -14.59 -12.30
CA HIS A 27 -14.72 -15.40 -11.46
C HIS A 27 -15.46 -16.44 -10.63
N THR A 28 -16.77 -16.56 -10.77
CA THR A 28 -17.60 -17.48 -10.00
C THR A 28 -17.12 -18.91 -10.22
N ASN A 29 -16.95 -19.65 -9.12
CA ASN A 29 -16.47 -21.03 -9.11
C ASN A 29 -15.07 -21.28 -9.69
N LYS A 30 -14.26 -20.24 -9.88
CA LYS A 30 -12.86 -20.40 -10.26
C LYS A 30 -12.03 -20.91 -9.08
N ALA A 31 -10.94 -21.58 -9.37
CA ALA A 31 -10.04 -22.17 -8.37
C ALA A 31 -8.59 -21.74 -8.62
N GLY A 32 -7.72 -22.03 -7.66
CA GLY A 32 -6.27 -21.85 -7.79
C GLY A 32 -5.86 -20.39 -8.04
N ALA A 33 -4.84 -20.20 -8.88
CA ALA A 33 -4.27 -18.89 -9.17
C ALA A 33 -5.26 -17.92 -9.83
N GLU A 34 -6.18 -18.43 -10.66
CA GLU A 34 -7.22 -17.59 -11.30
C GLU A 34 -8.14 -16.95 -10.27
N LYS A 35 -8.59 -17.72 -9.27
CA LYS A 35 -9.44 -17.19 -8.20
C LYS A 35 -8.70 -16.15 -7.36
N ALA A 36 -7.46 -16.43 -7.00
CA ALA A 36 -6.63 -15.52 -6.21
C ALA A 36 -6.38 -14.21 -6.98
N TYR A 37 -5.99 -14.31 -8.26
CA TYR A 37 -5.80 -13.15 -9.13
C TYR A 37 -7.05 -12.28 -9.22
N ALA A 38 -8.21 -12.87 -9.51
CA ALA A 38 -9.48 -12.14 -9.62
C ALA A 38 -9.85 -11.45 -8.30
N ARG A 39 -9.65 -12.15 -7.18
CA ARG A 39 -9.94 -11.60 -5.86
C ARG A 39 -9.07 -10.39 -5.55
N GLU A 40 -7.77 -10.50 -5.68
CA GLU A 40 -6.85 -9.41 -5.34
C GLU A 40 -6.96 -8.24 -6.31
N GLN A 41 -7.22 -8.53 -7.59
CA GLN A 41 -7.53 -7.49 -8.57
C GLN A 41 -8.76 -6.66 -8.19
N GLU A 42 -9.82 -7.28 -7.66
CA GLU A 42 -11.03 -6.56 -7.26
C GLU A 42 -10.90 -5.94 -5.85
N VAL A 43 -10.46 -6.73 -4.86
CA VAL A 43 -10.51 -6.36 -3.45
C VAL A 43 -9.37 -5.41 -3.08
N TYR A 44 -8.15 -5.62 -3.62
CA TYR A 44 -6.99 -4.82 -3.27
C TYR A 44 -6.68 -3.76 -4.33
N LEU A 45 -6.22 -4.16 -5.50
CA LEU A 45 -5.84 -3.22 -6.54
C LEU A 45 -7.03 -2.36 -7.00
N GLY A 46 -8.16 -2.97 -7.27
CA GLY A 46 -9.37 -2.27 -7.71
C GLY A 46 -9.94 -1.34 -6.64
N MET A 47 -9.94 -1.75 -5.36
CA MET A 47 -10.33 -0.87 -4.26
C MET A 47 -9.40 0.35 -4.19
N CYS A 48 -8.10 0.15 -4.28
CA CYS A 48 -7.12 1.23 -4.27
C CYS A 48 -7.34 2.21 -5.43
N LYS A 49 -7.54 1.71 -6.66
CA LYS A 49 -7.86 2.55 -7.82
C LYS A 49 -9.15 3.37 -7.60
N ARG A 50 -10.21 2.75 -7.07
CA ARG A 50 -11.46 3.45 -6.75
C ARG A 50 -11.29 4.50 -5.65
N TRP A 51 -10.51 4.20 -4.62
CA TRP A 51 -10.23 5.14 -3.54
C TRP A 51 -9.46 6.36 -4.04
N ARG A 52 -8.38 6.14 -4.81
CA ARG A 52 -7.63 7.23 -5.44
C ARG A 52 -8.52 8.14 -6.31
N ALA A 53 -9.50 7.55 -6.98
CA ALA A 53 -10.45 8.28 -7.85
C ALA A 53 -11.57 9.03 -7.10
N LEU A 54 -11.65 8.97 -5.77
CA LEU A 54 -12.66 9.72 -5.01
C LEU A 54 -12.59 11.21 -5.36
N PRO A 55 -13.74 11.87 -5.63
CA PRO A 55 -13.77 13.27 -6.06
C PRO A 55 -13.61 14.24 -4.88
N LYS A 56 -12.77 13.89 -3.92
CA LYS A 56 -12.42 14.67 -2.73
C LYS A 56 -10.97 14.41 -2.39
N PRO A 57 -10.22 15.38 -1.90
CA PRO A 57 -8.93 15.12 -1.27
C PRO A 57 -9.07 14.15 -0.10
N THR A 58 -8.11 13.26 0.01
CA THR A 58 -8.01 12.27 1.08
C THR A 58 -6.68 12.41 1.79
N ILE A 59 -6.68 12.20 3.12
CA ILE A 59 -5.50 12.34 3.96
C ILE A 59 -5.27 11.02 4.71
N ALA A 60 -4.09 10.45 4.58
CA ALA A 60 -3.64 9.39 5.46
C ALA A 60 -3.03 10.01 6.72
N GLN A 61 -3.66 9.75 7.86
CA GLN A 61 -3.16 10.11 9.18
C GLN A 61 -2.36 8.93 9.74
N VAL A 62 -1.06 8.92 9.52
CA VAL A 62 -0.20 7.77 9.82
C VAL A 62 0.47 7.92 11.17
N HIS A 63 0.39 6.87 11.99
CA HIS A 63 1.10 6.74 13.25
C HIS A 63 1.57 5.31 13.47
N GLY A 64 2.70 5.10 14.14
CA GLY A 64 3.28 3.77 14.30
C GLY A 64 3.49 3.07 12.96
N GLY A 65 3.40 1.75 12.90
CA GLY A 65 3.68 0.98 11.69
C GLY A 65 2.68 1.18 10.55
N CYS A 66 3.19 1.44 9.35
CA CYS A 66 2.47 1.44 8.08
C CYS A 66 3.15 0.40 7.18
N ILE A 67 2.65 -0.84 7.20
CA ILE A 67 3.39 -2.01 6.72
C ILE A 67 2.60 -2.72 5.61
N ALA A 68 3.26 -3.12 4.53
CA ALA A 68 2.70 -3.91 3.43
C ALA A 68 1.37 -3.34 2.92
N GLY A 69 0.24 -4.02 3.04
CA GLY A 69 -1.08 -3.49 2.68
C GLY A 69 -1.44 -2.16 3.35
N GLY A 70 -0.80 -1.80 4.47
CA GLY A 70 -0.92 -0.49 5.08
C GLY A 70 -0.37 0.62 4.20
N LEU A 71 0.72 0.36 3.45
CA LEU A 71 1.28 1.29 2.47
C LEU A 71 0.26 1.60 1.36
N MET A 72 -0.45 0.57 0.88
CA MET A 72 -1.49 0.76 -0.14
C MET A 72 -2.54 1.76 0.33
N LEU A 73 -3.00 1.63 1.59
CA LEU A 73 -3.99 2.53 2.19
C LEU A 73 -3.46 3.97 2.36
N ALA A 74 -2.17 4.14 2.63
CA ALA A 74 -1.55 5.45 2.71
C ALA A 74 -1.35 6.08 1.33
N TRP A 75 -0.83 5.32 0.36
CA TRP A 75 -0.48 5.79 -0.98
C TRP A 75 -1.67 6.08 -1.91
N VAL A 76 -2.85 5.55 -1.61
CA VAL A 76 -4.07 5.94 -2.34
C VAL A 76 -4.64 7.27 -1.88
N CYS A 77 -4.19 7.79 -0.73
CA CYS A 77 -4.54 9.12 -0.26
C CYS A 77 -3.70 10.19 -0.97
N ASP A 78 -4.27 11.38 -1.09
CA ASP A 78 -3.61 12.50 -1.78
C ASP A 78 -2.52 13.14 -0.92
N LEU A 79 -2.65 13.05 0.40
CA LEU A 79 -1.68 13.59 1.36
C LEU A 79 -1.42 12.55 2.46
N ILE A 80 -0.19 12.51 2.94
CA ILE A 80 0.22 11.72 4.09
C ILE A 80 0.76 12.66 5.17
N ILE A 81 0.14 12.64 6.34
CA ILE A 81 0.62 13.35 7.54
C ILE A 81 0.95 12.28 8.58
N ALA A 82 2.19 12.25 9.00
CA ALA A 82 2.70 11.22 9.90
C ALA A 82 3.10 11.79 11.26
N SER A 83 2.99 10.96 12.29
CA SER A 83 3.65 11.24 13.56
C SER A 83 5.13 10.89 13.49
N ASP A 84 5.92 11.48 14.37
CA ASP A 84 7.36 11.25 14.51
C ASP A 84 7.73 9.80 14.85
N ASP A 85 6.82 9.07 15.52
CA ASP A 85 6.94 7.64 15.84
C ASP A 85 6.51 6.72 14.69
N ALA A 86 6.07 7.26 13.56
CA ALA A 86 5.63 6.45 12.43
C ALA A 86 6.82 5.88 11.64
N PHE A 87 6.59 4.70 11.08
CA PHE A 87 7.51 4.09 10.13
C PHE A 87 6.75 3.38 9.01
N PHE A 88 7.41 3.25 7.87
CA PHE A 88 6.91 2.60 6.66
C PHE A 88 7.77 1.39 6.33
N GLN A 89 7.16 0.29 5.88
CA GLN A 89 7.90 -0.93 5.57
C GLN A 89 7.16 -1.80 4.55
N ASP A 90 7.88 -2.33 3.56
CA ASP A 90 7.36 -3.39 2.69
C ASP A 90 8.26 -4.64 2.74
N PRO A 91 7.98 -5.56 3.67
CA PRO A 91 8.80 -6.75 3.88
C PRO A 91 8.38 -7.95 3.02
N VAL A 92 7.47 -7.78 2.04
CA VAL A 92 6.81 -8.89 1.33
C VAL A 92 7.76 -9.70 0.43
N LEU A 93 8.96 -9.17 0.09
CA LEU A 93 9.99 -9.97 -0.56
C LEU A 93 10.37 -11.22 0.26
N GLN A 94 10.30 -11.14 1.58
CA GLN A 94 10.53 -12.30 2.46
C GLN A 94 9.48 -13.39 2.27
N MET A 95 8.31 -13.05 1.72
CA MET A 95 7.25 -13.98 1.33
C MET A 95 7.39 -14.48 -0.11
N GLY A 96 8.49 -14.13 -0.79
CA GLY A 96 8.72 -14.49 -2.19
C GLY A 96 7.84 -13.72 -3.19
N ILE A 97 7.34 -12.55 -2.83
CA ILE A 97 6.53 -11.66 -3.68
C ILE A 97 7.23 -10.32 -3.89
N PRO A 98 7.09 -9.67 -5.08
CA PRO A 98 7.91 -8.51 -5.45
C PRO A 98 7.52 -7.20 -4.77
N GLY A 99 6.37 -7.12 -4.11
CA GLY A 99 5.82 -5.94 -3.47
C GLY A 99 4.32 -6.09 -3.30
N VAL A 100 3.66 -5.12 -2.69
CA VAL A 100 2.20 -5.12 -2.52
C VAL A 100 1.45 -4.93 -3.84
N GLU A 101 0.17 -5.28 -3.89
CA GLU A 101 -0.67 -5.30 -5.10
C GLU A 101 -0.82 -3.91 -5.74
N TYR A 102 -0.95 -2.86 -4.92
CA TYR A 102 -0.88 -1.47 -5.38
C TYR A 102 0.60 -1.02 -5.42
N PHE A 103 1.32 -1.46 -6.46
CA PHE A 103 2.76 -1.25 -6.59
C PHE A 103 3.09 0.19 -6.99
N ALA A 104 3.00 1.12 -6.05
CA ALA A 104 3.26 2.54 -6.29
C ALA A 104 4.68 2.99 -5.92
N HIS A 105 5.55 2.10 -5.46
CA HIS A 105 6.87 2.38 -4.89
C HIS A 105 7.72 3.39 -5.70
N CYS A 106 7.80 3.22 -7.01
CA CYS A 106 8.60 4.11 -7.87
C CYS A 106 7.90 5.43 -8.22
N HIS A 107 6.66 5.63 -7.78
CA HIS A 107 5.93 6.89 -7.89
C HIS A 107 5.91 7.65 -6.56
N GLU A 108 6.00 6.92 -5.44
CA GLU A 108 6.07 7.50 -4.10
C GLU A 108 7.50 7.82 -3.67
N LEU A 109 8.48 7.10 -4.25
CA LEU A 109 9.91 7.23 -3.97
C LEU A 109 10.69 7.28 -5.30
N ASN A 110 11.86 7.90 -5.29
CA ASN A 110 12.71 7.76 -6.47
C ASN A 110 13.17 6.31 -6.67
N PRO A 111 13.51 5.88 -7.90
CA PRO A 111 13.71 4.46 -8.20
C PRO A 111 14.83 3.77 -7.40
N ARG A 112 15.85 4.48 -6.93
CA ARG A 112 16.92 3.91 -6.11
C ARG A 112 16.47 3.66 -4.68
N ILE A 113 15.76 4.62 -4.10
CA ILE A 113 15.19 4.50 -2.76
C ILE A 113 14.08 3.44 -2.75
N ALA A 114 13.24 3.39 -3.79
CA ALA A 114 12.22 2.34 -3.93
C ALA A 114 12.83 0.93 -3.95
N LYS A 115 13.94 0.74 -4.67
CA LYS A 115 14.67 -0.54 -4.71
C LYS A 115 15.31 -0.87 -3.36
N GLU A 116 15.96 0.09 -2.71
CA GLU A 116 16.51 -0.09 -1.37
C GLU A 116 15.42 -0.50 -0.39
N PHE A 117 14.31 0.25 -0.36
CA PHE A 117 13.15 -0.01 0.50
C PHE A 117 12.57 -1.41 0.29
N LEU A 118 12.40 -1.83 -0.96
CA LEU A 118 11.89 -3.17 -1.31
C LEU A 118 12.92 -4.27 -1.02
N PHE A 119 14.19 -4.09 -1.48
CA PHE A 119 15.18 -5.18 -1.45
C PHE A 119 15.63 -5.51 -0.04
N LEU A 120 15.75 -4.50 0.81
CA LEU A 120 16.15 -4.68 2.19
C LEU A 120 14.97 -4.98 3.11
N GLY A 121 13.76 -4.49 2.77
CA GLY A 121 12.56 -4.65 3.60
C GLY A 121 12.69 -4.00 4.98
N GLU A 122 13.59 -3.02 5.12
CA GLU A 122 13.86 -2.31 6.35
C GLU A 122 12.82 -1.22 6.63
N ARG A 123 12.76 -0.79 7.89
CA ARG A 123 11.89 0.31 8.29
C ARG A 123 12.44 1.64 7.77
N MET A 124 11.59 2.41 7.13
CA MET A 124 11.83 3.81 6.78
C MET A 124 11.13 4.68 7.82
N SER A 125 11.87 5.51 8.55
CA SER A 125 11.29 6.45 9.51
C SER A 125 10.41 7.50 8.82
N ALA A 126 9.47 8.09 9.57
CA ALA A 126 8.63 9.18 9.08
C ALA A 126 9.47 10.36 8.57
N GLU A 127 10.53 10.70 9.27
CA GLU A 127 11.44 11.78 8.88
C GLU A 127 12.16 11.48 7.54
N ARG A 128 12.68 10.26 7.34
CA ARG A 128 13.28 9.87 6.06
C ARG A 128 12.25 9.88 4.93
N ALA A 129 11.03 9.39 5.19
CA ALA A 129 9.94 9.40 4.23
C ALA A 129 9.54 10.83 3.81
N TYR A 130 9.56 11.77 4.76
CA TYR A 130 9.36 13.20 4.50
C TYR A 130 10.49 13.78 3.63
N GLN A 131 11.74 13.51 3.96
CA GLN A 131 12.91 13.97 3.18
C GLN A 131 12.89 13.42 1.74
N MET A 132 12.36 12.20 1.54
CA MET A 132 12.22 11.60 0.21
C MET A 132 10.97 12.06 -0.56
N GLY A 133 10.10 12.86 0.06
CA GLY A 133 8.89 13.40 -0.56
C GLY A 133 7.66 12.49 -0.51
N MET A 134 7.75 11.32 0.14
CA MET A 134 6.62 10.40 0.30
C MET A 134 5.62 10.90 1.35
N VAL A 135 6.07 11.60 2.38
CA VAL A 135 5.25 12.17 3.45
C VAL A 135 5.21 13.68 3.34
N ASN A 136 4.03 14.29 3.45
CA ASN A 136 3.87 15.73 3.34
C ASN A 136 4.29 16.48 4.62
N ARG A 137 4.11 15.86 5.79
CA ARG A 137 4.39 16.47 7.10
C ARG A 137 4.68 15.41 8.14
N VAL A 138 5.61 15.74 9.04
CA VAL A 138 5.89 14.98 10.25
C VAL A 138 5.70 15.90 11.45
N VAL A 139 4.96 15.43 12.45
CA VAL A 139 4.68 16.18 13.67
C VAL A 139 4.78 15.25 14.90
N PRO A 140 4.97 15.78 16.10
CA PRO A 140 4.86 14.98 17.32
C PRO A 140 3.55 14.20 17.37
N ARG A 141 3.57 12.98 17.90
CA ARG A 141 2.39 12.11 18.00
C ARG A 141 1.20 12.80 18.64
N THR A 142 1.43 13.63 19.65
CA THR A 142 0.41 14.40 20.37
C THR A 142 -0.31 15.41 19.48
N ASP A 143 0.36 15.93 18.46
CA ASP A 143 -0.11 17.03 17.62
C ASP A 143 -0.73 16.53 16.30
N LEU A 144 -0.64 15.23 16.03
CA LEU A 144 -1.06 14.66 14.74
C LEU A 144 -2.53 14.95 14.39
N ILE A 145 -3.44 14.81 15.34
CA ILE A 145 -4.87 15.03 15.09
C ILE A 145 -5.13 16.50 14.76
N ASP A 146 -4.51 17.42 15.48
CA ASP A 146 -4.72 18.85 15.30
C ASP A 146 -4.09 19.34 14.00
N GLU A 147 -2.94 18.79 13.61
CA GLU A 147 -2.34 19.08 12.31
C GLU A 147 -3.22 18.59 11.14
N VAL A 148 -3.78 17.38 11.24
CA VAL A 148 -4.71 16.86 10.22
C VAL A 148 -5.96 17.75 10.15
N ARG A 149 -6.53 18.17 11.27
CA ARG A 149 -7.67 19.11 11.31
C ARG A 149 -7.32 20.42 10.64
N ARG A 150 -6.18 21.02 10.98
CA ARG A 150 -5.71 22.26 10.38
C ARG A 150 -5.59 22.17 8.85
N VAL A 151 -5.08 21.04 8.33
CA VAL A 151 -5.01 20.81 6.89
C VAL A 151 -6.40 20.63 6.28
N THR A 152 -7.27 19.85 6.94
CA THR A 152 -8.65 19.61 6.50
C THR A 152 -9.46 20.92 6.42
N ASP A 153 -9.32 21.80 7.42
CA ASP A 153 -10.00 23.10 7.43
C ASP A 153 -9.55 23.98 6.26
N ARG A 154 -8.25 24.00 5.97
CA ARG A 154 -7.70 24.71 4.80
C ARG A 154 -8.22 24.14 3.48
N LEU A 155 -8.32 22.82 3.35
CA LEU A 155 -8.89 22.19 2.16
C LEU A 155 -10.38 22.51 2.02
N SER A 156 -11.12 22.47 3.13
CA SER A 156 -12.57 22.75 3.15
C SER A 156 -12.91 24.20 2.80
N ALA A 157 -11.98 25.12 3.02
CA ALA A 157 -12.12 26.53 2.64
C ALA A 157 -11.91 26.79 1.13
N GLN A 158 -11.42 25.81 0.36
CA GLN A 158 -11.18 25.95 -1.07
C GLN A 158 -12.48 25.75 -1.87
N PRO A 159 -12.61 26.41 -3.04
CA PRO A 159 -13.72 26.17 -3.96
C PRO A 159 -13.76 24.69 -4.37
N ARG A 160 -14.88 24.03 -4.04
CA ARG A 160 -15.06 22.57 -4.20
C ARG A 160 -14.69 22.06 -5.60
N LEU A 161 -15.19 22.72 -6.65
CA LEU A 161 -14.94 22.28 -8.03
C LEU A 161 -13.46 22.43 -8.40
N ALA A 162 -12.82 23.54 -8.04
CA ALA A 162 -11.40 23.77 -8.32
C ALA A 162 -10.53 22.70 -7.65
N LEU A 163 -10.85 22.34 -6.39
CA LEU A 163 -10.13 21.29 -5.65
C LEU A 163 -10.27 19.92 -6.31
N GLN A 164 -11.49 19.57 -6.77
CA GLN A 164 -11.74 18.33 -7.49
C GLN A 164 -10.98 18.26 -8.80
N LEU A 165 -11.00 19.35 -9.58
CA LEU A 165 -10.30 19.42 -10.86
C LEU A 165 -8.76 19.39 -10.68
N ALA A 166 -8.23 20.05 -9.66
CA ALA A 166 -6.81 20.00 -9.33
C ALA A 166 -6.37 18.55 -9.01
N LYS A 167 -7.11 17.84 -8.15
CA LYS A 167 -6.85 16.43 -7.88
C LYS A 167 -6.91 15.58 -9.15
N GLN A 168 -7.94 15.77 -9.97
CA GLN A 168 -8.10 15.03 -11.21
C GLN A 168 -6.96 15.30 -12.19
N ALA A 169 -6.51 16.56 -12.31
CA ALA A 169 -5.37 16.93 -13.15
C ALA A 169 -4.08 16.25 -12.69
N CYS A 170 -3.77 16.27 -11.38
CA CYS A 170 -2.62 15.55 -10.83
C CYS A 170 -2.70 14.05 -11.11
N ASN A 171 -3.85 13.42 -10.81
CA ASN A 171 -4.05 12.00 -11.07
C ASN A 171 -3.88 11.65 -12.56
N HIS A 172 -4.37 12.50 -13.45
CA HIS A 172 -4.23 12.30 -14.89
C HIS A 172 -2.76 12.36 -15.34
N MET A 173 -1.98 13.30 -14.82
CA MET A 173 -0.55 13.39 -15.11
C MET A 173 0.21 12.17 -14.63
N GLU A 174 -0.09 11.64 -13.44
CA GLU A 174 0.51 10.39 -12.96
C GLU A 174 0.14 9.19 -13.85
N THR A 175 -1.11 9.12 -14.30
CA THR A 175 -1.55 8.07 -15.24
C THR A 175 -0.80 8.15 -16.56
N LEU A 176 -0.65 9.34 -17.13
CA LEU A 176 0.13 9.57 -18.35
C LEU A 176 1.62 9.25 -18.17
N SER A 177 2.17 9.42 -16.96
CA SER A 177 3.55 9.02 -16.66
C SER A 177 3.73 7.51 -16.48
N GLY A 178 2.68 6.71 -16.67
CA GLY A 178 2.73 5.27 -16.66
C GLY A 178 2.42 4.61 -15.32
N LYS A 179 1.93 5.34 -14.31
CA LYS A 179 1.62 4.78 -12.98
C LYS A 179 0.70 3.57 -13.06
N GLU A 180 -0.42 3.68 -13.77
CA GLU A 180 -1.39 2.58 -13.87
C GLU A 180 -0.86 1.40 -14.67
N ALA A 181 -0.23 1.65 -15.82
CA ALA A 181 0.35 0.59 -16.64
C ALA A 181 1.48 -0.16 -15.90
N GLY A 182 2.31 0.56 -15.15
CA GLY A 182 3.36 -0.02 -14.30
C GLY A 182 2.79 -0.88 -13.18
N MET A 183 1.72 -0.42 -12.52
CA MET A 183 1.05 -1.19 -11.47
C MET A 183 0.39 -2.46 -12.03
N ASP A 184 -0.28 -2.39 -13.18
CA ASP A 184 -0.91 -3.56 -13.79
C ASP A 184 0.14 -4.61 -14.20
N ALA A 185 1.29 -4.18 -14.71
CA ALA A 185 2.41 -5.08 -14.99
C ALA A 185 2.97 -5.70 -13.70
N ALA A 186 3.21 -4.90 -12.67
CA ALA A 186 3.71 -5.37 -11.38
C ALA A 186 2.73 -6.35 -10.71
N PHE A 187 1.44 -6.13 -10.85
CA PHE A 187 0.40 -7.05 -10.38
C PHE A 187 0.48 -8.42 -11.07
N GLY A 188 0.81 -8.46 -12.35
CA GLY A 188 1.11 -9.71 -13.06
C GLY A 188 2.32 -10.44 -12.46
N TYR A 189 3.40 -9.73 -12.14
CA TYR A 189 4.60 -10.32 -11.49
C TYR A 189 4.28 -10.82 -10.08
N HIS A 190 3.46 -10.08 -9.33
CA HIS A 190 2.99 -10.45 -8.00
C HIS A 190 2.27 -11.82 -8.03
N HIS A 191 1.32 -11.99 -8.94
CA HIS A 191 0.59 -13.26 -9.08
C HIS A 191 1.43 -14.39 -9.68
N PHE A 192 2.37 -14.10 -10.56
CA PHE A 192 3.34 -15.10 -11.00
C PHE A 192 4.18 -15.64 -9.83
N ALA A 193 4.61 -14.74 -8.93
CA ALA A 193 5.36 -15.12 -7.73
C ALA A 193 4.52 -16.00 -6.78
N HIS A 194 3.27 -15.64 -6.54
CA HIS A 194 2.34 -16.47 -5.77
C HIS A 194 2.10 -17.86 -6.39
N ALA A 195 1.90 -17.93 -7.70
CA ALA A 195 1.74 -19.20 -8.39
C ALA A 195 3.01 -20.07 -8.27
N ASN A 196 4.20 -19.46 -8.43
CA ASN A 196 5.47 -20.15 -8.23
C ASN A 196 5.64 -20.65 -6.79
N ASN A 197 5.32 -19.83 -5.79
CA ASN A 197 5.36 -20.26 -4.39
C ASN A 197 4.46 -21.47 -4.14
N THR A 198 3.24 -21.46 -4.67
CA THR A 198 2.31 -22.59 -4.57
C THR A 198 2.88 -23.86 -5.22
N ILE A 199 3.47 -23.75 -6.41
CA ILE A 199 4.06 -24.90 -7.14
C ILE A 199 5.29 -25.44 -6.42
N VAL A 200 6.19 -24.57 -5.96
CA VAL A 200 7.49 -24.98 -5.42
C VAL A 200 7.43 -25.34 -3.95
N LYS A 201 6.58 -24.63 -3.18
CA LYS A 201 6.53 -24.75 -1.72
C LYS A 201 5.19 -25.25 -1.18
N GLY A 202 4.19 -25.44 -2.05
CA GLY A 202 2.85 -25.85 -1.65
C GLY A 202 2.06 -24.79 -0.86
N ASP A 203 2.54 -23.53 -0.83
CA ASP A 203 1.95 -22.46 -0.08
C ASP A 203 2.04 -21.13 -0.85
N TYR A 204 0.94 -20.39 -0.85
CA TYR A 204 0.75 -19.13 -1.56
C TYR A 204 1.74 -18.03 -1.13
N ILE A 205 2.09 -17.98 0.15
CA ILE A 205 3.03 -17.03 0.76
C ILE A 205 4.37 -17.66 1.17
N ALA A 206 4.76 -18.74 0.50
CA ALA A 206 6.03 -19.45 0.71
C ALA A 206 6.23 -20.05 2.11
N GLY A 207 5.15 -20.39 2.82
CA GLY A 207 5.20 -20.94 4.19
C GLY A 207 5.55 -19.91 5.25
N PHE A 208 5.36 -18.64 4.96
CA PHE A 208 5.76 -17.57 5.86
C PHE A 208 4.75 -17.36 7.00
N ASP A 209 5.26 -17.31 8.22
CA ASP A 209 4.51 -16.95 9.42
C ASP A 209 4.64 -15.45 9.67
N GLY A 210 3.53 -14.72 9.52
CA GLY A 210 3.50 -13.26 9.66
C GLY A 210 3.94 -12.77 11.06
N LYS A 211 3.71 -13.55 12.12
CA LYS A 211 4.18 -13.20 13.47
C LYS A 211 5.69 -13.31 13.58
N LYS A 212 6.27 -14.42 13.11
CA LYS A 212 7.73 -14.61 13.08
C LYS A 212 8.44 -13.54 12.26
N MET A 213 7.85 -13.17 11.12
CA MET A 213 8.37 -12.08 10.28
C MET A 213 8.33 -10.73 11.03
N ALA A 214 7.23 -10.41 11.69
CA ALA A 214 7.10 -9.16 12.45
C ALA A 214 8.10 -9.09 13.61
N GLU A 215 8.31 -10.20 14.33
CA GLU A 215 9.31 -10.32 15.41
C GLU A 215 10.74 -10.16 14.88
N ALA A 216 11.07 -10.83 13.76
CA ALA A 216 12.39 -10.72 13.14
C ALA A 216 12.68 -9.29 12.65
N ASN A 217 11.71 -8.66 12.00
CA ASN A 217 11.83 -7.27 11.51
C ASN A 217 11.96 -6.27 12.67
N LYS A 218 11.28 -6.52 13.80
CA LYS A 218 11.45 -5.70 15.01
C LYS A 218 12.85 -5.84 15.59
N ALA A 219 13.32 -7.06 15.76
CA ALA A 219 14.67 -7.33 16.28
C ALA A 219 15.80 -6.78 15.38
N GLN A 220 15.57 -6.72 14.07
CA GLN A 220 16.51 -6.11 13.13
C GLN A 220 16.53 -4.58 13.26
N ALA A 221 15.37 -3.95 13.42
CA ALA A 221 15.29 -2.50 13.61
C ALA A 221 16.01 -2.05 14.90
N GLU A 222 15.85 -2.82 16.01
CA GLU A 222 16.52 -2.53 17.28
C GLU A 222 18.06 -2.66 17.24
N LYS A 223 18.62 -3.29 16.20
CA LYS A 223 20.10 -3.41 16.01
C LYS A 223 20.65 -2.32 15.10
N SER A 224 19.81 -1.58 14.42
CA SER A 224 20.19 -0.55 13.43
C SER A 224 20.13 0.87 14.02
N ASP A 225 19.56 1.02 15.22
CA ASP A 225 19.55 2.21 16.08
C ASP A 225 20.75 2.15 17.05
#